data_513fd3d60bec9616f367479bfb67409d
#
_entry.id   513fd3d60bec9616f367479bfb67409d
#
_cell.length_a   1.000
_cell.length_b   1.000
_cell.length_c   1.000
_cell.angle_alpha   90.00
_cell.angle_beta   90.00
_cell.angle_gamma   90.00
#
_symmetry.space_group_name_H-M   'P 1'
#
loop_
_entity.id
_entity.type
_entity.pdbx_description
1 polymer ?
#
loop_
_entity_poly.entity_id
_entity_poly.type
_entity_poly.pdbx_seq_one_letter_code
_entity_poly.pdbx_strand_id
1 'polypeptide(L)'
;MIRISGEGLGGLATRQAYRDYHLIVEWRWGTRTWGNREKRTRDSGILIHGVGEDGAYGGIWLESIESQVIEGGSGDIILVNGKNKPSRTATVRVDGDQTYWDKNGAPVTRNSGRINWWGRSPQWK
;
A
#
# COMPACT_ATOMS: atom_id res chain seq x y z
N MET A 1 -1.51 2.58 -21.69
CA MET A 1 -2.13 3.21 -20.49
C MET A 1 -3.26 2.32 -20.01
N ILE A 2 -3.32 2.06 -18.71
CA ILE A 2 -4.40 1.29 -18.07
C ILE A 2 -5.34 2.31 -17.41
N ARG A 3 -6.65 2.13 -17.58
CA ARG A 3 -7.68 2.88 -16.87
C ARG A 3 -8.43 1.94 -15.94
N ILE A 4 -8.49 2.29 -14.67
CA ILE A 4 -9.24 1.56 -13.63
C ILE A 4 -10.42 2.42 -13.24
N SER A 5 -11.65 1.91 -13.37
CA SER A 5 -12.88 2.66 -13.03
C SER A 5 -12.97 2.94 -11.53
N GLY A 6 -12.54 2.00 -10.71
CA GLY A 6 -12.64 2.06 -9.26
C GLY A 6 -14.00 1.63 -8.70
N GLU A 7 -14.91 1.13 -9.54
CA GLU A 7 -16.24 0.67 -9.10
C GLU A 7 -16.17 -0.58 -8.21
N GLY A 8 -15.16 -1.40 -8.40
CA GLY A 8 -14.89 -2.58 -7.59
C GLY A 8 -13.52 -2.55 -6.94
N LEU A 9 -13.37 -3.33 -5.87
CA LEU A 9 -12.06 -3.64 -5.31
C LEU A 9 -11.40 -4.73 -6.15
N GLY A 10 -10.09 -4.62 -6.35
CA GLY A 10 -9.35 -5.61 -7.11
C GLY A 10 -7.92 -5.17 -7.37
N GLY A 11 -7.16 -6.03 -8.02
CA GLY A 11 -5.77 -5.79 -8.41
C GLY A 11 -5.48 -6.28 -9.80
N LEU A 12 -4.43 -5.75 -10.38
CA LEU A 12 -3.82 -6.25 -11.61
C LEU A 12 -2.44 -6.77 -11.24
N ALA A 13 -2.14 -8.00 -11.61
CA ALA A 13 -0.83 -8.59 -11.40
C ALA A 13 -0.15 -8.89 -12.74
N THR A 14 1.17 -8.78 -12.77
CA THR A 14 1.95 -9.26 -13.90
C THR A 14 1.96 -10.78 -13.92
N ARG A 15 1.82 -11.39 -15.09
CA ARG A 15 1.94 -12.85 -15.22
C ARG A 15 3.37 -13.34 -15.00
N GLN A 16 4.34 -12.48 -15.30
CA GLN A 16 5.76 -12.77 -15.13
C GLN A 16 6.23 -12.26 -13.77
N ALA A 17 7.03 -13.06 -13.07
CA ALA A 17 7.75 -12.64 -11.89
C ALA A 17 9.02 -11.86 -12.27
N TYR A 18 9.33 -10.85 -11.49
CA TYR A 18 10.51 -10.00 -11.69
C TYR A 18 11.33 -9.96 -10.41
N ARG A 19 12.64 -9.80 -10.57
CA ARG A 19 13.59 -9.52 -9.49
C ARG A 19 14.61 -8.50 -9.99
N ASP A 20 15.30 -7.84 -9.07
CA ASP A 20 16.36 -6.88 -9.38
C ASP A 20 15.91 -5.80 -10.38
N TYR A 21 14.73 -5.22 -10.12
CA TYR A 21 14.08 -4.27 -11.02
C TYR A 21 14.03 -2.85 -10.45
N HIS A 22 13.91 -1.89 -11.34
CA HIS A 22 13.51 -0.53 -11.05
C HIS A 22 12.10 -0.31 -11.62
N LEU A 23 11.12 -0.09 -10.75
CA LEU A 23 9.72 0.12 -11.13
C LEU A 23 9.40 1.61 -11.11
N ILE A 24 8.93 2.13 -12.23
CA ILE A 24 8.42 3.49 -12.35
C ILE A 24 6.92 3.40 -12.67
N VAL A 25 6.11 4.05 -11.87
CA VAL A 25 4.67 4.12 -12.07
C VAL A 25 4.22 5.57 -12.09
N GLU A 26 3.70 5.98 -13.22
CA GLU A 26 3.03 7.27 -13.37
C GLU A 26 1.52 7.07 -13.28
N TRP A 27 0.86 7.87 -12.47
CA TRP A 27 -0.57 7.75 -12.24
C TRP A 27 -1.23 9.12 -12.07
N ARG A 28 -2.52 9.14 -12.28
CA ARG A 28 -3.37 10.30 -11.96
C ARG A 28 -4.72 9.84 -11.47
N TRP A 29 -5.29 10.61 -10.56
CA TRP A 29 -6.63 10.36 -10.06
C TRP A 29 -7.70 10.65 -11.12
N GLY A 30 -8.72 9.81 -11.15
CA GLY A 30 -10.00 10.12 -11.76
C GLY A 30 -10.80 11.08 -10.88
N THR A 31 -12.02 11.40 -11.33
CA THR A 31 -12.88 12.39 -10.64
C THR A 31 -13.83 11.77 -9.62
N ARG A 32 -14.00 10.45 -9.63
CA ARG A 32 -15.02 9.75 -8.84
C ARG A 32 -14.41 8.78 -7.85
N THR A 33 -15.15 8.55 -6.78
CA THR A 33 -15.02 7.42 -5.86
C THR A 33 -16.36 6.69 -5.80
N TRP A 34 -16.35 5.43 -5.34
CA TRP A 34 -17.48 4.53 -5.45
C TRP A 34 -17.78 3.84 -4.11
N GLY A 35 -19.03 3.44 -3.92
CA GLY A 35 -19.46 2.64 -2.80
C GLY A 35 -19.09 3.26 -1.44
N ASN A 36 -18.47 2.50 -0.58
CA ASN A 36 -18.03 2.97 0.74
C ASN A 36 -16.91 4.01 0.70
N ARG A 37 -16.37 4.32 -0.50
CA ARG A 37 -15.33 5.34 -0.70
C ARG A 37 -15.86 6.68 -1.21
N GLU A 38 -17.15 6.84 -1.45
CA GLU A 38 -17.73 8.09 -1.99
C GLU A 38 -17.42 9.32 -1.15
N LYS A 39 -17.31 9.16 0.17
CA LYS A 39 -16.97 10.22 1.13
C LYS A 39 -15.53 10.11 1.65
N ARG A 40 -14.69 9.31 1.01
CA ARG A 40 -13.30 9.10 1.41
C ARG A 40 -12.35 9.56 0.32
N THR A 41 -11.11 9.78 0.70
CA THR A 41 -10.02 10.04 -0.24
C THR A 41 -9.89 8.90 -1.24
N ARG A 42 -9.45 9.22 -2.45
CA ARG A 42 -9.11 8.22 -3.46
C ARG A 42 -7.92 7.41 -2.97
N ASP A 43 -7.95 6.12 -3.22
CA ASP A 43 -7.04 5.16 -2.61
C ASP A 43 -6.71 4.05 -3.61
N SER A 44 -5.45 3.75 -3.72
CA SER A 44 -4.89 2.69 -4.54
C SER A 44 -3.52 2.31 -3.96
N GLY A 45 -2.86 1.33 -4.54
CA GLY A 45 -1.52 0.96 -4.10
C GLY A 45 -0.74 0.23 -5.19
N ILE A 46 0.57 0.23 -5.05
CA ILE A 46 1.48 -0.54 -5.88
C ILE A 46 2.00 -1.69 -5.02
N LEU A 47 1.55 -2.90 -5.33
CA LEU A 47 1.90 -4.12 -4.59
C LEU A 47 3.17 -4.71 -5.19
N ILE A 48 4.24 -4.74 -4.42
CA ILE A 48 5.52 -5.34 -4.80
C ILE A 48 5.81 -6.58 -3.97
N HIS A 49 6.64 -7.46 -4.49
CA HIS A 49 6.97 -8.75 -3.84
C HIS A 49 5.72 -9.57 -3.48
N GLY A 50 4.73 -9.56 -4.39
CA GLY A 50 3.52 -10.35 -4.23
C GLY A 50 3.81 -11.84 -4.17
N VAL A 51 3.20 -12.53 -3.21
CA VAL A 51 3.36 -13.98 -2.98
C VAL A 51 2.00 -14.61 -2.65
N GLY A 52 1.92 -15.91 -2.79
CA GLY A 52 0.70 -16.66 -2.47
C GLY A 52 -0.32 -16.63 -3.60
N GLU A 53 -1.54 -16.93 -3.26
CA GLU A 53 -2.67 -17.02 -4.19
C GLU A 53 -3.36 -15.66 -4.34
N ASP A 54 -4.00 -15.44 -5.46
CA ASP A 54 -4.88 -14.29 -5.65
C ASP A 54 -5.96 -14.27 -4.56
N GLY A 55 -6.13 -13.12 -3.92
CA GLY A 55 -7.09 -12.98 -2.84
C GLY A 55 -6.63 -13.46 -1.46
N ALA A 56 -5.37 -13.84 -1.30
CA ALA A 56 -4.82 -14.33 -0.01
C ALA A 56 -5.04 -13.36 1.15
N TYR A 57 -5.11 -12.06 0.87
CA TYR A 57 -5.46 -11.03 1.84
C TYR A 57 -6.86 -10.46 1.56
N GLY A 58 -7.78 -10.70 2.51
CA GLY A 58 -9.14 -10.16 2.46
C GLY A 58 -9.99 -10.65 1.29
N GLY A 59 -9.61 -11.75 0.62
CA GLY A 59 -10.29 -12.26 -0.56
C GLY A 59 -10.06 -11.44 -1.84
N ILE A 60 -9.15 -10.46 -1.84
CA ILE A 60 -9.02 -9.47 -2.92
C ILE A 60 -7.59 -9.33 -3.39
N TRP A 61 -6.62 -9.19 -2.49
CA TRP A 61 -5.25 -8.84 -2.82
C TRP A 61 -4.27 -9.98 -2.58
N LEU A 62 -3.15 -9.95 -3.29
CA LEU A 62 -1.97 -10.76 -2.98
C LEU A 62 -1.33 -10.29 -1.68
N GLU A 63 -0.73 -11.22 -0.94
CA GLU A 63 0.20 -10.87 0.13
C GLU A 63 1.41 -10.15 -0.46
N SER A 64 1.73 -8.97 0.05
CA SER A 64 2.71 -8.10 -0.60
C SER A 64 3.21 -6.99 0.32
N ILE A 65 4.16 -6.25 -0.16
CA ILE A 65 4.53 -4.94 0.38
C ILE A 65 3.87 -3.89 -0.52
N GLU A 66 3.04 -3.04 0.06
CA GLU A 66 2.35 -1.99 -0.67
C GLU A 66 3.09 -0.66 -0.51
N SER A 67 3.38 -0.04 -1.63
CA SER A 67 3.64 1.40 -1.69
C SER A 67 2.29 2.09 -1.92
N GLN A 68 1.81 2.72 -0.88
CA GLN A 68 0.47 3.32 -0.85
C GLN A 68 0.36 4.49 -1.82
N VAL A 69 -0.73 4.53 -2.55
CA VAL A 69 -1.15 5.64 -3.38
C VAL A 69 -2.51 6.10 -2.85
N ILE A 70 -2.49 7.02 -1.90
CA ILE A 70 -3.70 7.64 -1.34
C ILE A 70 -3.58 9.15 -1.41
N GLU A 71 -4.68 9.85 -1.61
CA GLU A 71 -4.67 11.32 -1.59
C GLU A 71 -4.14 11.84 -0.26
N GLY A 72 -3.04 12.59 -0.32
CA GLY A 72 -2.40 13.17 0.86
C GLY A 72 -1.49 12.25 1.66
N GLY A 73 -1.26 11.00 1.20
CA GLY A 73 -0.43 10.04 1.93
C GLY A 73 0.29 9.02 1.03
N SER A 74 0.59 9.40 -0.21
CA SER A 74 1.33 8.52 -1.12
C SER A 74 2.75 8.27 -0.62
N GLY A 75 3.21 7.02 -0.74
CA GLY A 75 4.54 6.58 -0.31
C GLY A 75 4.58 5.88 1.04
N ASP A 76 3.48 5.82 1.77
CA ASP A 76 3.42 4.99 2.98
C ASP A 76 3.69 3.52 2.63
N ILE A 77 4.33 2.81 3.53
CA ILE A 77 4.62 1.39 3.37
C ILE A 77 3.65 0.58 4.21
N ILE A 78 2.89 -0.28 3.55
CA ILE A 78 1.92 -1.16 4.19
C ILE A 78 2.30 -2.61 3.94
N LEU A 79 2.18 -3.46 4.95
CA LEU A 79 2.25 -4.90 4.78
C LEU A 79 0.86 -5.46 4.57
N VAL A 80 0.59 -5.85 3.34
CA VAL A 80 -0.60 -6.60 2.94
C VAL A 80 -0.30 -8.07 3.20
N ASN A 81 -0.56 -8.52 4.41
CA ASN A 81 -0.09 -9.81 4.87
C ASN A 81 -1.21 -10.80 5.15
N GLY A 82 -1.02 -12.03 4.71
CA GLY A 82 -1.83 -13.19 5.01
C GLY A 82 -1.03 -14.26 5.74
N LYS A 83 -0.96 -15.46 5.19
CA LYS A 83 -0.27 -16.61 5.79
C LYS A 83 1.25 -16.45 5.87
N ASN A 84 1.85 -15.91 4.81
CA ASN A 84 3.32 -15.82 4.67
C ASN A 84 3.92 -14.67 5.47
N LYS A 85 3.11 -13.68 5.85
CA LYS A 85 3.49 -12.56 6.72
C LYS A 85 4.85 -11.94 6.34
N PRO A 86 4.97 -11.32 5.16
CA PRO A 86 6.20 -10.65 4.77
C PRO A 86 6.61 -9.67 5.86
N SER A 87 7.90 -9.55 6.11
CA SER A 87 8.43 -8.63 7.11
C SER A 87 9.32 -7.58 6.46
N ARG A 88 9.45 -6.45 7.13
CA ARG A 88 10.38 -5.40 6.77
C ARG A 88 11.03 -4.77 8.00
N THR A 89 12.21 -4.25 7.80
CA THR A 89 12.90 -3.42 8.80
C THR A 89 13.02 -2.01 8.25
N ALA A 90 12.67 -1.04 9.08
CA ALA A 90 12.85 0.38 8.77
C ALA A 90 13.19 1.16 10.04
N THR A 91 13.89 2.25 9.90
CA THR A 91 14.11 3.20 10.99
C THR A 91 12.86 4.06 11.17
N VAL A 92 12.38 4.16 12.38
CA VAL A 92 11.10 4.81 12.67
C VAL A 92 11.13 5.64 13.95
N ARG A 93 10.22 6.61 14.03
CA ARG A 93 9.73 7.21 15.28
C ARG A 93 8.28 6.82 15.51
N VAL A 94 7.90 6.73 16.76
CA VAL A 94 6.51 6.48 17.19
C VAL A 94 5.93 7.75 17.77
N ASP A 95 4.68 8.05 17.41
CA ASP A 95 3.92 9.20 17.89
C ASP A 95 2.48 8.73 18.15
N GLY A 96 2.15 8.54 19.42
CA GLY A 96 0.90 7.92 19.85
C GLY A 96 0.76 6.50 19.28
N ASP A 97 -0.33 6.26 18.54
CA ASP A 97 -0.63 4.99 17.88
C ASP A 97 -0.02 4.87 16.47
N GLN A 98 0.69 5.92 16.02
CA GLN A 98 1.24 5.99 14.66
C GLN A 98 2.74 5.72 14.64
N THR A 99 3.18 5.12 13.56
CA THR A 99 4.59 4.88 13.26
C THR A 99 4.95 5.63 11.98
N TYR A 100 6.02 6.42 12.04
CA TYR A 100 6.51 7.22 10.93
C TYR A 100 7.91 6.79 10.56
N TRP A 101 8.23 6.80 9.28
CA TRP A 101 9.62 6.67 8.86
C TRP A 101 10.45 7.85 9.38
N ASP A 102 11.61 7.54 9.93
CA ASP A 102 12.57 8.53 10.39
C ASP A 102 14.00 8.00 10.16
N LYS A 103 14.78 8.71 9.35
CA LYS A 103 16.15 8.32 9.05
C LYS A 103 17.05 8.22 10.29
N ASN A 104 16.73 8.94 11.34
CA ASN A 104 17.47 8.96 12.61
C ASN A 104 16.80 8.12 13.70
N GLY A 105 15.71 7.45 13.36
CA GLY A 105 14.94 6.63 14.29
C GLY A 105 15.60 5.29 14.62
N ALA A 106 14.98 4.57 15.53
CA ALA A 106 15.41 3.21 15.86
C ALA A 106 14.95 2.21 14.77
N PRO A 107 15.75 1.20 14.43
CA PRO A 107 15.33 0.14 13.51
C PRO A 107 14.27 -0.74 14.16
N VAL A 108 13.16 -0.96 13.46
CA VAL A 108 12.07 -1.82 13.89
C VAL A 108 11.70 -2.78 12.77
N THR A 109 11.63 -4.07 13.08
CA THR A 109 11.15 -5.11 12.16
C THR A 109 9.69 -5.42 12.46
N ARG A 110 8.85 -5.38 11.43
CA ARG A 110 7.42 -5.70 11.54
C ARG A 110 6.99 -6.62 10.41
N ASN A 111 5.97 -7.42 10.68
CA ASN A 111 5.28 -8.27 9.72
C ASN A 111 3.82 -7.87 9.48
N SER A 112 3.42 -6.70 9.94
CA SER A 112 2.08 -6.14 9.75
C SER A 112 2.07 -4.63 9.89
N GLY A 113 0.99 -4.01 9.45
CA GLY A 113 0.70 -2.59 9.68
C GLY A 113 1.36 -1.64 8.70
N ARG A 114 1.28 -0.36 9.03
CA ARG A 114 1.70 0.78 8.22
C ARG A 114 2.88 1.51 8.84
N ILE A 115 3.77 2.01 7.99
CA ILE A 115 4.70 3.09 8.31
C ILE A 115 4.32 4.29 7.45
N ASN A 116 3.97 5.39 8.08
CA ASN A 116 3.63 6.64 7.40
C ASN A 116 4.92 7.31 6.93
N TRP A 117 4.93 7.76 5.67
CA TRP A 117 6.09 8.41 5.08
C TRP A 117 6.16 9.90 5.45
N TRP A 118 5.04 10.60 5.32
CA TRP A 118 4.98 12.04 5.53
C TRP A 118 4.27 12.45 6.81
N GLY A 119 3.10 11.96 7.03
CA GLY A 119 2.24 12.30 8.11
C GLY A 119 1.06 11.36 8.16
N ARG A 120 0.08 11.66 8.99
CA ARG A 120 -1.15 10.87 9.02
C ARG A 120 -1.89 11.00 7.69
N SER A 121 -2.03 9.89 6.97
CA SER A 121 -2.79 9.88 5.73
C SER A 121 -4.25 10.25 5.98
N PRO A 122 -4.82 11.20 5.25
CA PRO A 122 -6.22 11.51 5.36
C PRO A 122 -7.07 10.32 4.89
N GLN A 123 -8.13 10.03 5.63
CA GLN A 123 -9.07 8.94 5.29
C GLN A 123 -10.40 9.48 4.75
N TRP A 124 -10.65 10.77 4.94
CA TRP A 124 -11.91 11.43 4.61
C TRP A 124 -11.66 12.72 3.81
N LYS A 125 -12.59 13.02 2.91
CA LYS A 125 -12.62 14.29 2.17
C LYS A 125 -13.19 15.41 3.04
#